data_a1cf9955a0645dd654098bcd1bbec9dd
#
_entry.id   a1cf9955a0645dd654098bcd1bbec9dd
#
_cell.length_a   1.000
_cell.length_b   1.000
_cell.length_c   1.000
_cell.angle_alpha   90.00
_cell.angle_beta   90.00
_cell.angle_gamma   90.00
#
_symmetry.space_group_name_H-M   'P 1'
#
loop_
_entity.id
_entity.type
_entity.pdbx_description
1 polymer ?
#
loop_
_entity_poly.entity_id
_entity_poly.type
_entity_poly.pdbx_seq_one_letter_code
_entity_poly.pdbx_strand_id
1 'polypeptide(L)'
;MYKRQLLIIAEDVEGEALATLVVNKLRGGLKIAAVKAPGFGDRRKAMLEDIAILTGGTVISEDLGIKLESVTLDMLGRAKKVSISKENTTIVDGSGAKSDIEGRVAQIKAQIEETTSDYDREKLQERLAKLAGGVAVIRVGGSTEVEVKEKKDRVDDALHATRAAVEELSLIHI
;
A
#
# COMPACT_ATOMS: atom_id res chain seq x y z
N MET A 1 -4.48 -25.53 -7.90
CA MET A 1 -5.11 -24.56 -8.81
C MET A 1 -4.85 -23.17 -8.24
N TYR A 2 -3.90 -22.42 -8.80
CA TYR A 2 -3.60 -21.06 -8.32
C TYR A 2 -4.80 -20.18 -8.65
N LYS A 3 -5.46 -19.63 -7.62
CA LYS A 3 -6.53 -18.65 -7.80
C LYS A 3 -5.88 -17.36 -8.31
N ARG A 4 -5.99 -17.10 -9.59
CA ARG A 4 -5.50 -15.86 -10.20
C ARG A 4 -6.23 -14.69 -9.56
N GLN A 5 -5.48 -13.82 -8.88
CA GLN A 5 -5.99 -12.61 -8.25
C GLN A 5 -5.19 -11.43 -8.79
N LEU A 6 -5.88 -10.34 -9.11
CA LEU A 6 -5.27 -9.12 -9.61
C LEU A 6 -5.70 -7.95 -8.74
N LEU A 7 -4.75 -7.22 -8.21
CA LEU A 7 -4.96 -5.91 -7.61
C LEU A 7 -4.50 -4.84 -8.60
N ILE A 8 -5.37 -3.90 -8.89
CA ILE A 8 -5.06 -2.72 -9.69
C ILE A 8 -4.99 -1.53 -8.74
N ILE A 9 -3.86 -0.83 -8.75
CA ILE A 9 -3.65 0.41 -7.99
C ILE A 9 -3.45 1.51 -9.02
N ALA A 10 -4.44 2.38 -9.18
CA ALA A 10 -4.43 3.41 -10.20
C ALA A 10 -4.96 4.73 -9.64
N GLU A 11 -4.68 5.82 -10.33
CA GLU A 11 -5.22 7.14 -9.97
C GLU A 11 -6.75 7.13 -9.97
N ASP A 12 -7.32 6.58 -11.02
CA ASP A 12 -8.74 6.29 -11.10
C ASP A 12 -9.03 5.08 -12.00
N VAL A 13 -10.20 4.46 -11.81
CA VAL A 13 -10.71 3.39 -12.65
C VAL A 13 -12.19 3.69 -12.91
N GLU A 14 -12.49 4.19 -14.10
CA GLU A 14 -13.82 4.69 -14.47
C GLU A 14 -14.33 4.10 -15.78
N GLY A 15 -15.59 4.42 -16.10
CA GLY A 15 -16.21 4.14 -17.39
C GLY A 15 -16.16 2.68 -17.81
N GLU A 16 -15.73 2.45 -19.05
CA GLU A 16 -15.67 1.11 -19.64
C GLU A 16 -14.67 0.18 -18.95
N ALA A 17 -13.57 0.73 -18.44
CA ALA A 17 -12.58 -0.04 -17.70
C ALA A 17 -13.20 -0.64 -16.43
N LEU A 18 -13.89 0.18 -15.63
CA LEU A 18 -14.59 -0.28 -14.43
C LEU A 18 -15.68 -1.30 -14.77
N ALA A 19 -16.50 -1.03 -15.79
CA ALA A 19 -17.55 -1.94 -16.24
C ALA A 19 -16.98 -3.31 -16.65
N THR A 20 -15.87 -3.31 -17.38
CA THR A 20 -15.17 -4.53 -17.80
C THR A 20 -14.66 -5.32 -16.60
N LEU A 21 -14.06 -4.66 -15.60
CA LEU A 21 -13.58 -5.32 -14.38
C LEU A 21 -14.76 -5.94 -13.59
N VAL A 22 -15.86 -5.22 -13.44
CA VAL A 22 -17.07 -5.71 -12.75
C VAL A 22 -17.65 -6.94 -13.45
N VAL A 23 -17.82 -6.91 -14.78
CA VAL A 23 -18.33 -8.04 -15.56
C VAL A 23 -17.43 -9.27 -15.41
N ASN A 24 -16.12 -9.12 -15.51
CA ASN A 24 -15.17 -10.23 -15.35
C ASN A 24 -15.18 -10.81 -13.93
N LYS A 25 -15.34 -9.97 -12.91
CA LYS A 25 -15.48 -10.38 -11.52
C LYS A 25 -16.78 -11.17 -11.30
N LEU A 26 -17.90 -10.69 -11.82
CA LEU A 26 -19.22 -11.36 -11.71
C LEU A 26 -19.25 -12.70 -12.42
N ARG A 27 -18.62 -12.80 -13.59
CA ARG A 27 -18.48 -14.07 -14.33
C ARG A 27 -17.55 -15.08 -13.65
N GLY A 28 -16.87 -14.69 -12.57
CA GLY A 28 -15.98 -15.57 -11.81
C GLY A 28 -14.69 -15.97 -12.54
N GLY A 29 -14.39 -15.37 -13.69
CA GLY A 29 -13.18 -15.66 -14.46
C GLY A 29 -11.91 -15.17 -13.80
N LEU A 30 -11.96 -13.99 -13.16
CA LEU A 30 -10.85 -13.38 -12.47
C LEU A 30 -11.30 -12.82 -11.11
N LYS A 31 -10.44 -12.93 -10.10
CA LYS A 31 -10.62 -12.23 -8.83
C LYS A 31 -9.88 -10.92 -8.91
N ILE A 32 -10.61 -9.84 -9.17
CA ILE A 32 -10.06 -8.51 -9.38
C ILE A 32 -10.51 -7.58 -8.26
N ALA A 33 -9.61 -6.72 -7.82
CA ALA A 33 -9.90 -5.56 -7.00
C ALA A 33 -9.17 -4.34 -7.58
N ALA A 34 -9.81 -3.19 -7.58
CA ALA A 34 -9.20 -1.92 -7.94
C ALA A 34 -9.28 -0.98 -6.76
N VAL A 35 -8.19 -0.28 -6.48
CA VAL A 35 -8.07 0.70 -5.40
C VAL A 35 -7.41 1.97 -5.91
N LYS A 36 -7.76 3.10 -5.33
CA LYS A 36 -7.13 4.37 -5.66
C LYS A 36 -5.69 4.41 -5.15
N ALA A 37 -4.79 4.93 -5.98
CA ALA A 37 -3.41 5.16 -5.61
C ALA A 37 -3.33 6.21 -4.49
N PRO A 38 -2.43 6.03 -3.50
CA PRO A 38 -2.27 6.97 -2.40
C PRO A 38 -1.57 8.25 -2.86
N GLY A 39 -1.92 9.37 -2.21
CA GLY A 39 -1.28 10.66 -2.46
C GLY A 39 -1.72 11.36 -3.74
N PHE A 40 -1.03 12.44 -4.09
CA PHE A 40 -1.32 13.29 -5.27
C PHE A 40 -0.01 13.70 -5.94
N GLY A 41 -0.06 13.95 -7.27
CA GLY A 41 1.08 14.44 -8.05
C GLY A 41 2.33 13.57 -7.91
N ASP A 42 3.48 14.19 -7.73
CA ASP A 42 4.78 13.51 -7.64
C ASP A 42 4.88 12.57 -6.42
N ARG A 43 4.18 12.89 -5.33
CA ARG A 43 4.11 11.99 -4.18
C ARG A 43 3.40 10.67 -4.53
N ARG A 44 2.34 10.73 -5.33
CA ARG A 44 1.65 9.52 -5.81
C ARG A 44 2.60 8.66 -6.62
N LYS A 45 3.36 9.27 -7.53
CA LYS A 45 4.37 8.56 -8.34
C LYS A 45 5.39 7.88 -7.44
N ALA A 46 5.95 8.61 -6.48
CA ALA A 46 6.93 8.08 -5.53
C ALA A 46 6.38 6.94 -4.67
N MET A 47 5.12 7.02 -4.21
CA MET A 47 4.48 5.95 -3.44
C MET A 47 4.16 4.73 -4.30
N LEU A 48 3.80 4.91 -5.57
CA LEU A 48 3.62 3.79 -6.51
C LEU A 48 4.95 3.10 -6.80
N GLU A 49 6.06 3.85 -6.94
CA GLU A 49 7.40 3.27 -7.06
C GLU A 49 7.79 2.46 -5.81
N ASP A 50 7.49 2.97 -4.62
CA ASP A 50 7.73 2.25 -3.37
C ASP A 50 6.97 0.90 -3.33
N ILE A 51 5.72 0.89 -3.79
CA ILE A 51 4.90 -0.32 -3.90
C ILE A 51 5.47 -1.26 -4.98
N ALA A 52 5.90 -0.75 -6.12
CA ALA A 52 6.50 -1.54 -7.19
C ALA A 52 7.78 -2.23 -6.71
N ILE A 53 8.68 -1.50 -6.07
CA ILE A 53 9.91 -2.04 -5.48
C ILE A 53 9.60 -3.12 -4.43
N LEU A 54 8.63 -2.85 -3.53
CA LEU A 54 8.21 -3.81 -2.51
C LEU A 54 7.69 -5.12 -3.10
N THR A 55 6.96 -5.03 -4.21
CA THR A 55 6.30 -6.18 -4.83
C THR A 55 7.09 -6.82 -5.97
N GLY A 56 8.21 -6.20 -6.38
CA GLY A 56 9.03 -6.63 -7.52
C GLY A 56 8.32 -6.42 -8.87
N GLY A 57 7.49 -5.38 -8.95
CA GLY A 57 6.81 -4.97 -10.17
C GLY A 57 7.38 -3.69 -10.78
N THR A 58 6.71 -3.17 -11.79
CA THR A 58 7.06 -1.94 -12.49
C THR A 58 5.88 -0.96 -12.46
N VAL A 59 6.15 0.32 -12.23
CA VAL A 59 5.13 1.36 -12.36
C VAL A 59 4.84 1.58 -13.84
N ILE A 60 3.59 1.48 -14.20
CA ILE A 60 3.13 1.73 -15.57
C ILE A 60 2.73 3.20 -15.65
N SER A 61 3.52 3.98 -16.37
CA SER A 61 3.30 5.41 -16.54
C SER A 61 3.75 5.84 -17.92
N GLU A 62 2.97 6.70 -18.54
CA GLU A 62 3.34 7.32 -19.84
C GLU A 62 4.57 8.21 -19.69
N ASP A 63 4.78 8.84 -18.55
CA ASP A 63 5.98 9.63 -18.25
C ASP A 63 7.27 8.77 -18.33
N LEU A 64 7.16 7.48 -18.03
CA LEU A 64 8.24 6.50 -18.19
C LEU A 64 8.28 5.86 -19.58
N GLY A 65 7.44 6.33 -20.52
CA GLY A 65 7.33 5.79 -21.87
C GLY A 65 6.63 4.43 -21.95
N ILE A 66 6.01 3.96 -20.88
CA ILE A 66 5.33 2.66 -20.82
C ILE A 66 3.84 2.88 -21.04
N LYS A 67 3.34 2.39 -22.18
CA LYS A 67 1.92 2.40 -22.49
C LYS A 67 1.21 1.19 -21.88
N LEU A 68 -0.06 1.36 -21.51
CA LEU A 68 -0.84 0.30 -20.88
C LEU A 68 -0.97 -0.95 -21.75
N GLU A 69 -1.02 -0.77 -23.08
CA GLU A 69 -1.11 -1.88 -24.06
C GLU A 69 0.16 -2.73 -24.11
N SER A 70 1.31 -2.17 -23.69
CA SER A 70 2.61 -2.85 -23.69
C SER A 70 2.89 -3.63 -22.40
N VAL A 71 1.96 -3.63 -21.44
CA VAL A 71 2.15 -4.27 -20.14
C VAL A 71 2.14 -5.80 -20.30
N THR A 72 3.19 -6.42 -19.77
CA THR A 72 3.36 -7.88 -19.76
C THR A 72 3.29 -8.43 -18.31
N LEU A 73 3.10 -9.74 -18.17
CA LEU A 73 2.93 -10.38 -16.87
C LEU A 73 4.18 -10.32 -15.97
N ASP A 74 5.34 -10.18 -16.55
CA ASP A 74 6.61 -10.03 -15.84
C ASP A 74 6.79 -8.64 -15.21
N MET A 75 6.08 -7.64 -15.70
CA MET A 75 6.05 -6.30 -15.12
C MET A 75 5.15 -6.21 -13.87
N LEU A 76 4.31 -7.22 -13.64
CA LEU A 76 3.41 -7.23 -12.49
C LEU A 76 4.12 -7.65 -11.21
N GLY A 77 3.97 -6.84 -10.17
CA GLY A 77 4.41 -7.18 -8.82
C GLY A 77 3.62 -8.34 -8.22
N ARG A 78 4.18 -8.96 -7.20
CA ARG A 78 3.56 -10.08 -6.47
C ARG A 78 3.61 -9.84 -4.98
N ALA A 79 2.59 -10.29 -4.28
CA ALA A 79 2.52 -10.28 -2.83
C ALA A 79 1.82 -11.56 -2.33
N LYS A 80 2.16 -11.97 -1.12
CA LYS A 80 1.58 -13.16 -0.49
C LYS A 80 0.13 -12.92 -0.07
N LYS A 81 -0.16 -11.71 0.42
CA LYS A 81 -1.48 -11.33 0.89
C LYS A 81 -1.74 -9.86 0.67
N VAL A 82 -2.96 -9.55 0.24
CA VAL A 82 -3.49 -8.18 0.21
C VAL A 82 -4.78 -8.15 1.02
N SER A 83 -4.89 -7.19 1.92
CA SER A 83 -6.11 -6.92 2.69
C SER A 83 -6.62 -5.53 2.33
N ILE A 84 -7.87 -5.45 1.90
CA ILE A 84 -8.51 -4.21 1.47
C ILE A 84 -9.68 -3.93 2.40
N SER A 85 -9.67 -2.76 3.02
CA SER A 85 -10.79 -2.21 3.79
C SER A 85 -11.30 -0.93 3.10
N LYS A 86 -12.27 -0.28 3.71
CA LYS A 86 -12.79 1.00 3.20
C LYS A 86 -11.71 2.09 3.21
N GLU A 87 -10.88 2.12 4.25
CA GLU A 87 -9.89 3.18 4.48
C GLU A 87 -8.47 2.78 4.09
N ASN A 88 -8.15 1.49 4.10
CA ASN A 88 -6.78 1.02 3.95
C ASN A 88 -6.65 -0.18 3.02
N THR A 89 -5.54 -0.19 2.28
CA THR A 89 -5.06 -1.36 1.54
C THR A 89 -3.70 -1.74 2.08
N THR A 90 -3.60 -2.95 2.62
CA THR A 90 -2.36 -3.47 3.21
C THR A 90 -1.80 -4.58 2.35
N ILE A 91 -0.56 -4.43 1.91
CA ILE A 91 0.20 -5.41 1.13
C ILE A 91 1.21 -6.07 2.07
N VAL A 92 1.18 -7.40 2.16
CA VAL A 92 2.04 -8.18 3.06
C VAL A 92 2.90 -9.15 2.26
N ASP A 93 4.19 -9.20 2.58
CA ASP A 93 5.18 -10.08 1.96
C ASP A 93 5.20 -9.91 0.43
N GLY A 94 5.60 -8.73 -0.03
CA GLY A 94 5.90 -8.47 -1.43
C GLY A 94 7.10 -9.29 -1.91
N SER A 95 7.17 -9.58 -3.20
CA SER A 95 8.24 -10.39 -3.81
C SER A 95 9.42 -9.56 -4.30
N GLY A 96 9.53 -8.29 -3.89
CA GLY A 96 10.64 -7.41 -4.26
C GLY A 96 11.98 -7.92 -3.71
N ALA A 97 13.06 -7.65 -4.42
CA ALA A 97 14.39 -8.01 -3.97
C ALA A 97 14.78 -7.16 -2.74
N LYS A 98 15.35 -7.80 -1.74
CA LYS A 98 15.76 -7.13 -0.50
C LYS A 98 16.78 -6.01 -0.76
N SER A 99 17.69 -6.21 -1.70
CA SER A 99 18.65 -5.20 -2.14
C SER A 99 18.00 -3.93 -2.65
N ASP A 100 16.93 -4.07 -3.44
CA ASP A 100 16.23 -2.93 -4.05
C ASP A 100 15.43 -2.16 -2.99
N ILE A 101 14.82 -2.89 -2.05
CA ILE A 101 14.14 -2.29 -0.90
C ILE A 101 15.13 -1.53 -0.02
N GLU A 102 16.29 -2.12 0.30
CA GLU A 102 17.35 -1.47 1.07
C GLU A 102 17.91 -0.24 0.35
N GLY A 103 18.11 -0.32 -0.97
CA GLY A 103 18.52 0.81 -1.80
C GLY A 103 17.49 1.95 -1.76
N ARG A 104 16.19 1.62 -1.85
CA ARG A 104 15.12 2.62 -1.77
C ARG A 104 15.04 3.26 -0.38
N VAL A 105 15.20 2.46 0.68
CA VAL A 105 15.27 2.96 2.07
C VAL A 105 16.43 3.93 2.24
N ALA A 106 17.61 3.62 1.70
CA ALA A 106 18.78 4.52 1.76
C ALA A 106 18.51 5.83 1.00
N GLN A 107 17.87 5.76 -0.17
CA GLN A 107 17.49 6.93 -0.96
C GLN A 107 16.51 7.84 -0.20
N ILE A 108 15.47 7.28 0.43
CA ILE A 108 14.51 8.07 1.22
C ILE A 108 15.19 8.70 2.43
N LYS A 109 16.11 8.01 3.11
CA LYS A 109 16.89 8.56 4.22
C LYS A 109 17.72 9.77 3.77
N ALA A 110 18.40 9.68 2.64
CA ALA A 110 19.14 10.81 2.09
C ALA A 110 18.21 12.01 1.81
N GLN A 111 17.04 11.79 1.23
CA GLN A 111 16.05 12.85 1.00
C GLN A 111 15.56 13.50 2.31
N ILE A 112 15.42 12.73 3.39
CA ILE A 112 15.06 13.26 4.73
C ILE A 112 16.14 14.22 5.26
N GLU A 113 17.42 13.91 5.04
CA GLU A 113 18.54 14.77 5.47
C GLU A 113 18.66 16.04 4.60
N GLU A 114 18.34 15.94 3.32
CA GLU A 114 18.48 17.05 2.38
C GLU A 114 17.31 18.04 2.45
N THR A 115 16.11 17.59 2.85
CA THR A 115 14.92 18.45 2.85
C THR A 115 14.97 19.51 3.95
N THR A 116 14.64 20.75 3.56
CA THR A 116 14.49 21.88 4.48
C THR A 116 13.04 22.07 4.94
N SER A 117 12.08 21.37 4.32
CA SER A 117 10.66 21.44 4.64
C SER A 117 10.29 20.40 5.70
N ASP A 118 9.80 20.85 6.85
CA ASP A 118 9.35 19.95 7.92
C ASP A 118 8.19 19.06 7.48
N TYR A 119 7.30 19.60 6.65
CA TYR A 119 6.19 18.85 6.06
C TYR A 119 6.68 17.72 5.12
N ASP A 120 7.65 18.01 4.24
CA ASP A 120 8.19 16.99 3.34
C ASP A 120 9.00 15.94 4.13
N ARG A 121 9.72 16.37 5.16
CA ARG A 121 10.43 15.48 6.09
C ARG A 121 9.47 14.49 6.74
N GLU A 122 8.35 14.96 7.28
CA GLU A 122 7.31 14.11 7.86
C GLU A 122 6.77 13.09 6.84
N LYS A 123 6.44 13.52 5.62
CA LYS A 123 5.92 12.63 4.57
C LYS A 123 6.96 11.61 4.08
N LEU A 124 8.23 11.97 4.04
CA LEU A 124 9.32 11.04 3.76
C LEU A 124 9.50 10.02 4.89
N GLN A 125 9.38 10.45 6.15
CA GLN A 125 9.41 9.55 7.31
C GLN A 125 8.26 8.56 7.31
N GLU A 126 7.04 8.99 6.95
CA GLU A 126 5.89 8.09 6.77
C GLU A 126 6.17 7.02 5.70
N ARG A 127 6.75 7.39 4.57
CA ARG A 127 7.12 6.45 3.49
C ARG A 127 8.19 5.47 3.96
N LEU A 128 9.22 5.99 4.64
CA LEU A 128 10.29 5.17 5.22
C LEU A 128 9.73 4.14 6.19
N ALA A 129 8.83 4.55 7.08
CA ALA A 129 8.20 3.65 8.05
C ALA A 129 7.38 2.53 7.38
N LYS A 130 6.68 2.82 6.29
CA LYS A 130 5.92 1.82 5.52
C LYS A 130 6.82 0.81 4.82
N LEU A 131 7.98 1.23 4.32
CA LEU A 131 8.94 0.35 3.63
C LEU A 131 9.81 -0.45 4.61
N ALA A 132 10.36 0.21 5.62
CA ALA A 132 11.34 -0.37 6.53
C ALA A 132 10.70 -1.02 7.77
N GLY A 133 9.55 -0.51 8.20
CA GLY A 133 8.88 -0.95 9.44
C GLY A 133 8.09 -2.25 9.29
N GLY A 134 7.75 -2.65 8.08
CA GLY A 134 6.91 -3.81 7.82
C GLY A 134 5.46 -3.64 8.31
N VAL A 135 4.72 -4.74 8.36
CA VAL A 135 3.34 -4.78 8.82
C VAL A 135 3.23 -5.68 10.04
N ALA A 136 2.83 -5.12 11.18
CA ALA A 136 2.49 -5.91 12.34
C ALA A 136 1.07 -6.49 12.19
N VAL A 137 0.91 -7.78 12.41
CA VAL A 137 -0.39 -8.47 12.35
C VAL A 137 -0.77 -8.93 13.74
N ILE A 138 -1.75 -8.28 14.35
CA ILE A 138 -2.34 -8.69 15.62
C ILE A 138 -3.48 -9.67 15.32
N ARG A 139 -3.34 -10.91 15.75
CA ARG A 139 -4.39 -11.93 15.61
C ARG A 139 -5.19 -12.00 16.90
N VAL A 140 -6.49 -11.76 16.76
CA VAL A 140 -7.44 -11.83 17.87
C VAL A 140 -8.26 -13.11 17.76
N GLY A 141 -8.42 -13.82 18.87
CA GLY A 141 -9.22 -15.03 18.96
C GLY A 141 -10.16 -14.99 20.16
N GLY A 142 -11.19 -15.81 20.13
CA GLY A 142 -12.17 -15.97 21.21
C GLY A 142 -13.01 -17.22 21.03
N SER A 143 -13.79 -17.57 22.05
CA SER A 143 -14.66 -18.74 22.04
C SER A 143 -15.93 -18.53 21.20
N THR A 144 -16.32 -17.29 21.00
CA THR A 144 -17.51 -16.89 20.23
C THR A 144 -17.18 -15.78 19.26
N GLU A 145 -17.98 -15.64 18.21
CA GLU A 145 -17.83 -14.55 17.22
C GLU A 145 -18.01 -13.17 17.87
N VAL A 146 -18.91 -13.05 18.84
CA VAL A 146 -19.14 -11.80 19.58
C VAL A 146 -17.90 -11.42 20.39
N GLU A 147 -17.28 -12.36 21.08
CA GLU A 147 -16.06 -12.13 21.84
C GLU A 147 -14.89 -11.73 20.93
N VAL A 148 -14.75 -12.37 19.78
CA VAL A 148 -13.72 -12.01 18.79
C VAL A 148 -13.92 -10.59 18.30
N LYS A 149 -15.18 -10.22 18.00
CA LYS A 149 -15.51 -8.86 17.55
C LYS A 149 -15.20 -7.82 18.63
N GLU A 150 -15.63 -8.06 19.87
CA GLU A 150 -15.34 -7.14 20.98
C GLU A 150 -13.85 -6.94 21.21
N LYS A 151 -13.07 -8.01 21.20
CA LYS A 151 -11.60 -7.93 21.33
C LYS A 151 -10.97 -7.18 20.16
N LYS A 152 -11.48 -7.39 18.93
CA LYS A 152 -11.01 -6.67 17.76
C LYS A 152 -11.29 -5.18 17.91
N ASP A 153 -12.50 -4.80 18.29
CA ASP A 153 -12.89 -3.39 18.45
C ASP A 153 -12.02 -2.72 19.52
N ARG A 154 -11.73 -3.39 20.65
CA ARG A 154 -10.79 -2.88 21.68
C ARG A 154 -9.36 -2.67 21.14
N VAL A 155 -8.87 -3.56 20.29
CA VAL A 155 -7.54 -3.42 19.69
C VAL A 155 -7.54 -2.25 18.70
N ASP A 156 -8.58 -2.11 17.89
CA ASP A 156 -8.73 -1.00 16.95
C ASP A 156 -8.80 0.35 17.69
N ASP A 157 -9.54 0.45 18.81
CA ASP A 157 -9.61 1.64 19.66
C ASP A 157 -8.23 1.98 20.27
N ALA A 158 -7.52 0.97 20.77
CA ALA A 158 -6.19 1.15 21.32
C ALA A 158 -5.18 1.63 20.25
N LEU A 159 -5.29 1.13 19.02
CA LEU A 159 -4.46 1.58 17.89
C LEU A 159 -4.74 3.04 17.53
N HIS A 160 -6.02 3.44 17.49
CA HIS A 160 -6.40 4.82 17.23
C HIS A 160 -5.90 5.76 18.33
N ALA A 161 -6.08 5.38 19.59
CA ALA A 161 -5.60 6.17 20.73
C ALA A 161 -4.05 6.30 20.73
N THR A 162 -3.34 5.20 20.43
CA THR A 162 -1.88 5.22 20.34
C THR A 162 -1.38 6.10 19.20
N ARG A 163 -2.05 6.03 18.04
CA ARG A 163 -1.71 6.89 16.90
C ARG A 163 -1.91 8.37 17.24
N ALA A 164 -3.07 8.73 17.80
CA ALA A 164 -3.35 10.08 18.24
C ALA A 164 -2.31 10.57 19.28
N ALA A 165 -1.96 9.73 20.25
CA ALA A 165 -0.95 10.07 21.23
C ALA A 165 0.45 10.31 20.62
N VAL A 166 0.85 9.53 19.62
CA VAL A 166 2.13 9.73 18.92
C VAL A 166 2.11 11.03 18.10
N GLU A 167 0.99 11.31 17.42
CA GLU A 167 0.81 12.54 16.64
C GLU A 167 0.77 13.77 17.54
N GLU A 168 0.07 13.74 18.69
CA GLU A 168 -0.07 14.85 19.64
C GLU A 168 1.19 15.05 20.51
N LEU A 169 1.90 13.99 20.90
CA LEU A 169 3.17 14.08 21.64
C LEU A 169 4.24 14.85 20.86
N SER A 170 4.18 14.86 19.55
CA SER A 170 5.02 15.70 18.71
C SER A 170 4.72 17.20 18.91
N LEU A 171 3.53 17.57 19.39
CA LEU A 171 3.10 18.95 19.63
C LEU A 171 3.34 19.42 21.08
N ILE A 172 3.45 18.51 22.03
CA ILE A 172 3.62 18.84 23.47
C ILE A 172 5.10 19.07 23.84
N HIS A 173 6.04 18.62 23.03
CA HIS A 173 7.48 18.80 23.27
C HIS A 173 8.05 20.10 22.67
N ILE A 174 7.21 21.01 22.24
CA ILE A 174 7.53 22.37 21.86
C ILE A 174 7.15 23.31 23.02
#